data_d489e3a38db1942bedbf5c7dc2a4396d
#
_entry.id   d489e3a38db1942bedbf5c7dc2a4396d
#
_cell.length_a   1.000
_cell.length_b   1.000
_cell.length_c   1.000
_cell.angle_alpha   90.00
_cell.angle_beta   90.00
_cell.angle_gamma   90.00
#
_symmetry.space_group_name_H-M   'P 1'
#
loop_
_entity.id
_entity.type
_entity.pdbx_description
1 polymer ?
#
loop_
_entity_poly.entity_id
_entity_poly.type
_entity_poly.pdbx_seq_one_letter_code
_entity_poly.pdbx_strand_id
1 'polypeptide(L)'
;MTGVRGNSVRLGDIVQIQKGKQINSEILSSAGPYYVMNGGITPSGYYSQFNTEGNTISISEGGNSCGYVQFNEKPYWSGGHCYSLLNARPIVDYRFLFHTLKYHQDDIMALRIGSGLPNIQKKDIVSFPIMLPSLDEQRRFASVFDTLSFRLNIAEQVRVNYEKQKKYLMRCMFI
;
A
#
# COMPACT_ATOMS: atom_id res chain seq x y z
N MET A 1 2.09 25.09 -17.22
CA MET A 1 2.53 24.01 -16.31
C MET A 1 3.56 23.18 -17.07
N THR A 2 4.83 23.31 -16.75
CA THR A 2 5.90 22.47 -17.36
C THR A 2 5.75 21.08 -16.77
N GLY A 3 5.29 20.13 -17.59
CA GLY A 3 5.17 18.73 -17.19
C GLY A 3 6.53 18.20 -16.71
N VAL A 4 6.50 17.36 -15.68
CA VAL A 4 7.69 16.66 -15.16
C VAL A 4 8.31 15.88 -16.32
N ARG A 5 9.53 16.21 -16.71
CA ARG A 5 10.26 15.45 -17.73
C ARG A 5 10.86 14.23 -17.05
N GLY A 6 10.42 13.05 -17.44
CA GLY A 6 10.94 11.77 -16.95
C GLY A 6 10.93 10.73 -18.06
N ASN A 7 11.69 9.67 -17.87
CA ASN A 7 11.66 8.52 -18.74
C ASN A 7 10.53 7.56 -18.30
N SER A 8 9.77 7.05 -19.25
CA SER A 8 8.82 5.97 -18.97
C SER A 8 9.59 4.66 -18.85
N VAL A 9 9.44 3.98 -17.72
CA VAL A 9 10.05 2.68 -17.43
C VAL A 9 8.98 1.70 -16.95
N ARG A 10 9.21 0.40 -17.10
CA ARG A 10 8.31 -0.60 -16.53
C ARG A 10 8.61 -0.78 -15.04
N LEU A 11 7.59 -1.01 -14.22
CA LEU A 11 7.75 -1.21 -12.77
C LEU A 11 8.74 -2.35 -12.46
N GLY A 12 8.65 -3.46 -13.19
CA GLY A 12 9.55 -4.61 -13.00
C GLY A 12 11.00 -4.37 -13.42
N ASP A 13 11.28 -3.28 -14.14
CA ASP A 13 12.67 -2.91 -14.48
C ASP A 13 13.36 -2.15 -13.35
N ILE A 14 12.59 -1.63 -12.38
CA ILE A 14 13.10 -0.78 -11.29
C ILE A 14 12.92 -1.39 -9.88
N VAL A 15 12.04 -2.40 -9.72
CA VAL A 15 11.85 -3.14 -8.47
C VAL A 15 11.64 -4.63 -8.75
N GLN A 16 11.96 -5.47 -7.79
CA GLN A 16 11.59 -6.88 -7.80
C GLN A 16 10.17 -7.06 -7.24
N ILE A 17 9.28 -7.67 -8.00
CA ILE A 17 7.92 -7.99 -7.56
C ILE A 17 7.89 -9.44 -7.09
N GLN A 18 7.60 -9.64 -5.80
CA GLN A 18 7.57 -10.95 -5.17
C GLN A 18 6.15 -11.25 -4.66
N LYS A 19 5.62 -12.40 -5.03
CA LYS A 19 4.38 -12.92 -4.46
C LYS A 19 4.63 -13.40 -3.05
N GLY A 20 3.72 -13.09 -2.12
CA GLY A 20 3.78 -13.53 -0.74
C GLY A 20 3.52 -15.04 -0.58
N LYS A 21 3.61 -15.52 0.65
CA LYS A 21 3.44 -16.95 1.00
C LYS A 21 2.09 -17.18 1.64
N GLN A 22 1.38 -18.19 1.16
CA GLN A 22 0.12 -18.62 1.76
C GLN A 22 0.33 -18.98 3.24
N ILE A 23 -0.65 -18.62 4.05
CA ILE A 23 -0.71 -18.93 5.48
C ILE A 23 -2.12 -19.42 5.81
N ASN A 24 -2.24 -20.45 6.66
CA ASN A 24 -3.54 -20.90 7.11
C ASN A 24 -4.15 -19.88 8.08
N SER A 25 -5.39 -19.46 7.83
CA SER A 25 -6.11 -18.51 8.68
C SER A 25 -6.33 -19.01 10.11
N GLU A 26 -6.39 -20.32 10.33
CA GLU A 26 -6.61 -20.93 11.64
C GLU A 26 -5.45 -20.71 12.63
N ILE A 27 -4.24 -20.45 12.13
CA ILE A 27 -3.07 -20.16 12.99
C ILE A 27 -2.89 -18.66 13.27
N LEU A 28 -3.74 -17.81 12.72
CA LEU A 28 -3.70 -16.37 12.95
C LEU A 28 -4.39 -16.03 14.27
N SER A 29 -3.81 -15.08 14.98
CA SER A 29 -4.36 -14.55 16.23
C SER A 29 -4.98 -13.16 16.02
N SER A 30 -5.78 -12.71 17.00
CA SER A 30 -6.33 -11.34 17.00
C SER A 30 -5.31 -10.27 17.38
N ALA A 31 -4.14 -10.67 17.93
CA ALA A 31 -3.04 -9.79 18.31
C ALA A 31 -1.71 -10.55 18.21
N GLY A 32 -0.62 -9.84 17.94
CA GLY A 32 0.71 -10.43 17.82
C GLY A 32 1.75 -9.44 17.31
N PRO A 33 3.02 -9.86 17.22
CA PRO A 33 4.13 -8.98 16.85
C PRO A 33 4.06 -8.53 15.37
N TYR A 34 3.54 -9.38 14.46
CA TYR A 34 3.53 -9.09 13.03
C TYR A 34 2.13 -9.27 12.46
N TYR A 35 1.63 -8.26 11.75
CA TYR A 35 0.36 -8.36 11.05
C TYR A 35 0.51 -9.13 9.72
N VAL A 36 -0.58 -9.71 9.27
CA VAL A 36 -0.65 -10.51 8.04
C VAL A 36 -1.47 -9.75 7.00
N MET A 37 -0.85 -9.39 5.87
CA MET A 37 -1.53 -8.81 4.71
C MET A 37 -1.76 -9.91 3.67
N ASN A 38 -3.02 -10.25 3.43
CA ASN A 38 -3.40 -11.31 2.50
C ASN A 38 -4.43 -10.84 1.46
N GLY A 39 -4.13 -9.74 0.78
CA GLY A 39 -4.97 -9.17 -0.28
C GLY A 39 -6.07 -8.23 0.20
N GLY A 40 -6.23 -8.00 1.50
CA GLY A 40 -7.17 -7.02 2.08
C GLY A 40 -6.55 -5.63 2.23
N ILE A 41 -7.40 -4.63 2.53
CA ILE A 41 -6.97 -3.26 2.93
C ILE A 41 -6.46 -3.26 4.38
N THR A 42 -7.05 -4.13 5.21
CA THR A 42 -6.69 -4.30 6.62
C THR A 42 -6.02 -5.65 6.84
N PRO A 43 -5.24 -5.81 7.91
CA PRO A 43 -4.66 -7.10 8.26
C PRO A 43 -5.72 -8.19 8.43
N SER A 44 -5.41 -9.39 7.93
CA SER A 44 -6.23 -10.60 8.11
C SER A 44 -6.08 -11.22 9.51
N GLY A 45 -5.12 -10.78 10.28
CA GLY A 45 -4.77 -11.25 11.61
C GLY A 45 -3.30 -10.97 11.93
N TYR A 46 -2.79 -11.64 12.95
CA TYR A 46 -1.40 -11.50 13.41
C TYR A 46 -0.72 -12.86 13.49
N TYR A 47 0.59 -12.86 13.30
CA TYR A 47 1.43 -14.05 13.35
C TYR A 47 2.71 -13.81 14.13
N SER A 48 3.35 -14.88 14.58
CA SER A 48 4.60 -14.82 15.37
C SER A 48 5.85 -14.54 14.53
N GLN A 49 5.77 -14.67 13.21
CA GLN A 49 6.88 -14.49 12.28
C GLN A 49 6.51 -13.50 11.19
N PHE A 50 7.52 -12.92 10.54
CA PHE A 50 7.37 -12.13 9.32
C PHE A 50 8.17 -12.75 8.17
N ASN A 51 7.79 -12.44 6.94
CA ASN A 51 8.51 -12.84 5.74
C ASN A 51 8.89 -11.66 4.85
N THR A 52 8.50 -10.44 5.25
CA THR A 52 8.75 -9.20 4.51
C THR A 52 9.13 -8.11 5.50
N GLU A 53 10.22 -7.42 5.24
CA GLU A 53 10.71 -6.31 6.04
C GLU A 53 9.77 -5.11 5.98
N GLY A 54 9.87 -4.24 6.99
CA GLY A 54 9.19 -2.95 6.99
C GLY A 54 9.67 -2.02 5.88
N ASN A 55 8.99 -0.88 5.76
CA ASN A 55 9.20 0.10 4.70
C ASN A 55 9.03 -0.50 3.30
N THR A 56 8.05 -1.37 3.13
CA THR A 56 7.79 -2.12 1.89
C THR A 56 6.45 -1.75 1.28
N ILE A 57 6.41 -1.52 -0.04
CA ILE A 57 5.18 -1.34 -0.79
C ILE A 57 4.59 -2.72 -1.08
N SER A 58 3.28 -2.86 -0.85
CA SER A 58 2.52 -4.04 -1.27
C SER A 58 1.37 -3.67 -2.19
N ILE A 59 1.00 -4.61 -3.07
CA ILE A 59 -0.15 -4.51 -3.97
C ILE A 59 -1.01 -5.76 -3.76
N SER A 60 -2.29 -5.57 -3.50
CA SER A 60 -3.24 -6.67 -3.38
C SER A 60 -3.41 -7.38 -4.72
N GLU A 61 -3.25 -8.71 -4.73
CA GLU A 61 -3.42 -9.51 -5.95
C GLU A 61 -4.87 -9.78 -6.27
N GLY A 62 -5.72 -9.98 -5.25
CA GLY A 62 -7.04 -10.53 -5.49
C GLY A 62 -8.14 -10.04 -4.56
N GLY A 63 -9.36 -10.43 -4.88
CA GLY A 63 -10.57 -10.08 -4.14
C GLY A 63 -11.04 -8.64 -4.41
N ASN A 64 -11.91 -8.12 -3.53
CA ASN A 64 -12.49 -6.78 -3.67
C ASN A 64 -11.45 -5.65 -3.61
N SER A 65 -10.32 -5.90 -2.97
CA SER A 65 -9.22 -4.93 -2.83
C SER A 65 -8.13 -5.12 -3.90
N CYS A 66 -8.40 -5.90 -4.93
CA CYS A 66 -7.45 -6.20 -5.99
C CYS A 66 -6.87 -4.91 -6.59
N GLY A 67 -5.55 -4.76 -6.57
CA GLY A 67 -4.84 -3.55 -7.00
C GLY A 67 -4.63 -2.49 -5.91
N TYR A 68 -5.11 -2.71 -4.69
CA TYR A 68 -4.88 -1.77 -3.60
C TYR A 68 -3.40 -1.67 -3.26
N VAL A 69 -2.88 -0.45 -3.29
CA VAL A 69 -1.48 -0.12 -2.99
C VAL A 69 -1.36 0.34 -1.55
N GLN A 70 -0.45 -0.27 -0.80
CA GLN A 70 -0.20 0.03 0.60
C GLN A 70 1.29 0.16 0.90
N PHE A 71 1.64 1.06 1.82
CA PHE A 71 2.98 1.15 2.40
C PHE A 71 2.98 0.49 3.79
N ASN A 72 3.86 -0.47 3.99
CA ASN A 72 3.99 -1.24 5.23
C ASN A 72 5.23 -0.76 5.98
N GLU A 73 5.06 0.05 7.01
CA GLU A 73 6.17 0.63 7.78
C GLU A 73 6.91 -0.40 8.64
N LYS A 74 6.18 -1.40 9.15
CA LYS A 74 6.72 -2.43 10.05
C LYS A 74 6.89 -3.75 9.31
N PRO A 75 7.76 -4.65 9.77
CA PRO A 75 7.82 -6.02 9.26
C PRO A 75 6.45 -6.70 9.37
N TYR A 76 6.12 -7.52 8.37
CA TYR A 76 4.83 -8.16 8.28
C TYR A 76 4.91 -9.50 7.53
N TRP A 77 3.85 -10.28 7.61
CA TRP A 77 3.70 -11.45 6.75
C TRP A 77 2.95 -11.08 5.48
N SER A 78 3.64 -11.18 4.34
CA SER A 78 3.04 -11.04 3.02
C SER A 78 2.39 -12.38 2.64
N GLY A 79 1.07 -12.39 2.59
CA GLY A 79 0.26 -13.55 2.30
C GLY A 79 0.17 -13.88 0.81
N GLY A 80 -0.42 -15.04 0.48
CA GLY A 80 -0.46 -15.56 -0.89
C GLY A 80 -1.23 -14.71 -1.91
N HIS A 81 -2.05 -13.78 -1.45
CA HIS A 81 -2.80 -12.83 -2.29
C HIS A 81 -2.23 -11.41 -2.23
N CYS A 82 -0.92 -11.28 -2.02
CA CYS A 82 -0.21 -10.02 -1.92
C CYS A 82 1.08 -10.06 -2.73
N TYR A 83 1.37 -9.00 -3.46
CA TYR A 83 2.67 -8.75 -4.06
C TYR A 83 3.43 -7.73 -3.22
N SER A 84 4.70 -8.02 -2.92
CA SER A 84 5.63 -7.09 -2.27
C SER A 84 6.65 -6.60 -3.29
N LEU A 85 6.92 -5.29 -3.28
CA LEU A 85 7.91 -4.65 -4.13
C LEU A 85 9.22 -4.56 -3.33
N LEU A 86 10.25 -5.22 -3.82
CA LEU A 86 11.53 -5.38 -3.11
C LEU A 86 12.69 -4.86 -3.98
N ASN A 87 13.84 -4.66 -3.36
CA ASN A 87 15.10 -4.42 -4.07
C ASN A 87 15.00 -3.33 -5.14
N ALA A 88 14.47 -2.15 -4.76
CA ALA A 88 14.42 -1.00 -5.65
C ALA A 88 15.83 -0.61 -6.13
N ARG A 89 15.97 -0.28 -7.42
CA ARG A 89 17.23 0.21 -7.96
C ARG A 89 17.64 1.54 -7.32
N PRO A 90 18.93 1.85 -7.20
CA PRO A 90 19.43 3.11 -6.60
C PRO A 90 18.92 4.40 -7.25
N ILE A 91 18.42 4.31 -8.48
CA ILE A 91 17.81 5.43 -9.22
C ILE A 91 16.37 5.75 -8.78
N VAL A 92 15.81 4.97 -7.86
CA VAL A 92 14.40 5.08 -7.41
C VAL A 92 14.35 5.51 -5.96
N ASP A 93 13.71 6.62 -5.71
CA ASP A 93 13.24 6.95 -4.36
C ASP A 93 11.98 6.14 -4.06
N TYR A 94 12.02 5.34 -3.01
CA TYR A 94 10.99 4.35 -2.72
C TYR A 94 9.68 4.99 -2.20
N ARG A 95 9.77 6.15 -1.52
CA ARG A 95 8.60 6.92 -1.11
C ARG A 95 7.92 7.58 -2.30
N PHE A 96 8.72 8.14 -3.23
CA PHE A 96 8.20 8.62 -4.50
C PHE A 96 7.46 7.52 -5.26
N LEU A 97 8.06 6.32 -5.37
CA LEU A 97 7.42 5.19 -6.01
C LEU A 97 6.08 4.83 -5.36
N PHE A 98 6.02 4.81 -4.04
CA PHE A 98 4.76 4.58 -3.31
C PHE A 98 3.68 5.61 -3.69
N HIS A 99 4.00 6.90 -3.64
CA HIS A 99 3.04 7.95 -3.98
C HIS A 99 2.59 7.87 -5.44
N THR A 100 3.51 7.57 -6.36
CA THR A 100 3.20 7.37 -7.78
C THR A 100 2.25 6.18 -7.98
N LEU A 101 2.54 5.04 -7.39
CA LEU A 101 1.66 3.86 -7.47
C LEU A 101 0.32 4.11 -6.78
N LYS A 102 0.31 4.85 -5.67
CA LYS A 102 -0.92 5.22 -4.98
C LYS A 102 -1.80 6.16 -5.80
N TYR A 103 -1.20 7.09 -6.52
CA TYR A 103 -1.90 7.97 -7.47
C TYR A 103 -2.52 7.16 -8.63
N HIS A 104 -1.80 6.18 -9.16
CA HIS A 104 -2.26 5.29 -10.23
C HIS A 104 -3.01 4.04 -9.73
N GLN A 105 -3.47 4.05 -8.47
CA GLN A 105 -4.13 2.87 -7.90
C GLN A 105 -5.33 2.42 -8.71
N ASP A 106 -6.14 3.34 -9.23
CA ASP A 106 -7.32 3.00 -10.02
C ASP A 106 -6.92 2.36 -11.37
N ASP A 107 -5.83 2.83 -11.99
CA ASP A 107 -5.27 2.23 -13.20
C ASP A 107 -4.75 0.80 -12.92
N ILE A 108 -4.10 0.59 -11.78
CA ILE A 108 -3.65 -0.74 -11.34
C ILE A 108 -4.87 -1.64 -11.06
N MET A 109 -5.90 -1.12 -10.41
CA MET A 109 -7.15 -1.85 -10.17
C MET A 109 -7.87 -2.22 -11.47
N ALA A 110 -7.73 -1.41 -12.52
CA ALA A 110 -8.29 -1.71 -13.83
C ALA A 110 -7.61 -2.89 -14.56
N LEU A 111 -6.40 -3.30 -14.14
CA LEU A 111 -5.70 -4.48 -14.67
C LEU A 111 -6.31 -5.81 -14.23
N ARG A 112 -7.26 -5.78 -13.30
CA ARG A 112 -7.92 -6.99 -12.77
C ARG A 112 -8.68 -7.74 -13.85
N ILE A 113 -8.62 -9.06 -13.80
CA ILE A 113 -9.36 -9.99 -14.64
C ILE A 113 -10.23 -10.90 -13.77
N GLY A 114 -11.36 -11.35 -14.33
CA GLY A 114 -12.33 -12.22 -13.65
C GLY A 114 -13.49 -11.46 -13.03
N SER A 115 -14.70 -12.02 -13.16
CA SER A 115 -15.96 -11.41 -12.70
C SER A 115 -16.36 -11.82 -11.27
N GLY A 116 -15.94 -13.00 -10.79
CA GLY A 116 -16.30 -13.51 -9.47
C GLY A 116 -15.23 -13.19 -8.40
N LEU A 117 -14.03 -13.68 -8.60
CA LEU A 117 -12.86 -13.38 -7.77
C LEU A 117 -11.79 -12.71 -8.63
N PRO A 118 -11.86 -11.38 -8.78
CA PRO A 118 -10.91 -10.66 -9.62
C PRO A 118 -9.49 -10.79 -9.08
N ASN A 119 -8.53 -10.91 -10.00
CA ASN A 119 -7.12 -10.88 -9.65
C ASN A 119 -6.30 -10.11 -10.68
N ILE A 120 -5.11 -9.65 -10.28
CA ILE A 120 -4.11 -9.05 -11.16
C ILE A 120 -2.97 -10.03 -11.33
N GLN A 121 -2.58 -10.29 -12.58
CA GLN A 121 -1.44 -11.14 -12.86
C GLN A 121 -0.14 -10.39 -12.61
N LYS A 122 0.86 -11.09 -12.09
CA LYS A 122 2.20 -10.52 -11.84
C LYS A 122 2.77 -9.83 -13.09
N LYS A 123 2.59 -10.41 -14.27
CA LYS A 123 3.10 -9.86 -15.55
C LYS A 123 2.54 -8.47 -15.84
N ASP A 124 1.28 -8.20 -15.48
CA ASP A 124 0.62 -6.91 -15.74
C ASP A 124 1.19 -5.83 -14.80
N ILE A 125 1.45 -6.18 -13.52
CA ILE A 125 2.13 -5.29 -12.58
C ILE A 125 3.59 -5.04 -13.01
N VAL A 126 4.31 -6.08 -13.46
CA VAL A 126 5.69 -5.95 -13.98
C VAL A 126 5.76 -4.97 -15.15
N SER A 127 4.75 -5.00 -16.03
CA SER A 127 4.69 -4.17 -17.24
C SER A 127 4.12 -2.78 -16.99
N PHE A 128 3.64 -2.49 -15.78
CA PHE A 128 3.00 -1.21 -15.47
C PHE A 128 3.97 -0.04 -15.69
N PRO A 129 3.59 0.99 -16.48
CA PRO A 129 4.46 2.10 -16.81
C PRO A 129 4.58 3.08 -15.65
N ILE A 130 5.80 3.50 -15.35
CA ILE A 130 6.12 4.53 -14.34
C ILE A 130 6.91 5.64 -15.02
N MET A 131 6.49 6.88 -14.83
CA MET A 131 7.30 8.05 -15.18
C MET A 131 8.33 8.30 -14.10
N LEU A 132 9.60 8.17 -14.44
CA LEU A 132 10.72 8.30 -13.52
C LEU A 132 11.48 9.61 -13.80
N PRO A 133 11.27 10.67 -13.02
CA PRO A 133 12.06 11.89 -13.10
C PRO A 133 13.45 11.71 -12.48
N SER A 134 14.26 12.77 -12.43
CA SER A 134 15.55 12.74 -11.72
C SER A 134 15.38 12.38 -10.25
N LEU A 135 16.38 11.75 -9.64
CA LEU A 135 16.31 11.31 -8.24
C LEU A 135 16.05 12.48 -7.27
N ASP A 136 16.59 13.66 -7.59
CA ASP A 136 16.35 14.86 -6.77
C ASP A 136 14.89 15.35 -6.85
N GLU A 137 14.27 15.29 -8.02
CA GLU A 137 12.85 15.58 -8.17
C GLU A 137 12.00 14.54 -7.45
N GLN A 138 12.34 13.25 -7.56
CA GLN A 138 11.65 12.19 -6.83
C GLN A 138 11.65 12.46 -5.32
N ARG A 139 12.79 12.79 -4.73
CA ARG A 139 12.94 13.10 -3.30
C ARG A 139 12.12 14.33 -2.88
N ARG A 140 12.10 15.38 -3.71
CA ARG A 140 11.29 16.58 -3.47
C ARG A 140 9.80 16.25 -3.46
N PHE A 141 9.32 15.50 -4.45
CA PHE A 141 7.93 15.07 -4.50
C PHE A 141 7.57 14.17 -3.32
N ALA A 142 8.39 13.17 -3.00
CA ALA A 142 8.18 12.29 -1.86
C ALA A 142 8.02 13.08 -0.57
N SER A 143 8.91 14.03 -0.27
CA SER A 143 8.86 14.85 0.93
C SER A 143 7.57 15.69 1.04
N VAL A 144 7.13 16.28 -0.08
CA VAL A 144 5.89 17.06 -0.12
C VAL A 144 4.68 16.16 0.13
N PHE A 145 4.59 15.02 -0.57
CA PHE A 145 3.45 14.11 -0.43
C PHE A 145 3.42 13.40 0.93
N ASP A 146 4.57 13.06 1.51
CA ASP A 146 4.64 12.52 2.87
C ASP A 146 4.13 13.55 3.89
N THR A 147 4.53 14.82 3.76
CA THR A 147 4.06 15.90 4.62
C THR A 147 2.54 16.10 4.51
N LEU A 148 2.01 16.11 3.29
CA LEU A 148 0.57 16.24 3.05
C LEU A 148 -0.21 15.05 3.61
N SER A 149 0.27 13.84 3.39
CA SER A 149 -0.34 12.60 3.90
C SER A 149 -0.36 12.58 5.43
N PHE A 150 0.72 13.01 6.07
CA PHE A 150 0.80 13.13 7.52
C PHE A 150 -0.22 14.14 8.07
N ARG A 151 -0.33 15.33 7.45
CA ARG A 151 -1.31 16.35 7.85
C ARG A 151 -2.75 15.86 7.68
N LEU A 152 -3.05 15.19 6.57
CA LEU A 152 -4.36 14.60 6.31
C LEU A 152 -4.72 13.55 7.37
N ASN A 153 -3.78 12.68 7.74
CA ASN A 153 -3.99 11.68 8.77
C ASN A 153 -4.28 12.31 10.15
N ILE A 154 -3.53 13.35 10.54
CA ILE A 154 -3.80 14.10 11.77
C ILE A 154 -5.20 14.72 11.73
N ALA A 155 -5.56 15.40 10.64
CA ALA A 155 -6.87 16.03 10.52
C ALA A 155 -8.01 15.02 10.64
N GLU A 156 -7.86 13.84 10.04
CA GLU A 156 -8.83 12.75 10.16
C GLU A 156 -8.92 12.20 11.59
N GLN A 157 -7.81 12.03 12.28
CA GLN A 157 -7.81 11.62 13.69
C GLN A 157 -8.52 12.64 14.58
N VAL A 158 -8.27 13.92 14.36
CA VAL A 158 -8.96 15.02 15.06
C VAL A 158 -10.47 14.97 14.80
N ARG A 159 -10.89 14.82 13.55
CA ARG A 159 -12.31 14.67 13.17
C ARG A 159 -12.96 13.50 13.91
N VAL A 160 -12.34 12.33 13.89
CA VAL A 160 -12.86 11.13 14.58
C VAL A 160 -12.97 11.36 16.10
N ASN A 161 -12.01 12.05 16.71
CA ASN A 161 -12.05 12.34 18.14
C ASN A 161 -13.19 13.32 18.48
N TYR A 162 -13.42 14.36 17.68
CA TYR A 162 -14.56 15.26 17.88
C TYR A 162 -15.92 14.54 17.70
N GLU A 163 -16.04 13.63 16.76
CA GLU A 163 -17.25 12.82 16.61
C GLU A 163 -17.52 11.94 17.85
N LYS A 164 -16.47 11.34 18.41
CA LYS A 164 -16.58 10.57 19.67
C LYS A 164 -17.01 11.46 20.83
N GLN A 165 -16.41 12.64 20.98
CA GLN A 165 -16.78 13.60 22.02
C GLN A 165 -18.24 14.06 21.87
N LYS A 166 -18.65 14.44 20.64
CA LYS A 166 -20.05 14.79 20.35
C LYS A 166 -21.01 13.68 20.78
N LYS A 167 -20.71 12.43 20.39
CA LYS A 167 -21.55 11.27 20.76
C LYS A 167 -21.62 11.06 22.28
N TYR A 168 -20.51 11.23 22.97
CA TYR A 168 -20.45 11.15 24.44
C TYR A 168 -21.33 12.23 25.09
N LEU A 169 -21.17 13.49 24.71
CA LEU A 169 -21.95 14.61 25.26
C LEU A 169 -23.44 14.44 25.01
N MET A 170 -23.86 14.02 23.81
CA MET A 170 -25.25 13.74 23.51
C MET A 170 -25.84 12.65 24.42
N ARG A 171 -25.08 11.59 24.72
CA ARG A 171 -25.51 10.56 25.66
C ARG A 171 -25.68 11.12 27.08
N CYS A 172 -24.83 12.01 27.54
CA CYS A 172 -24.95 12.63 28.86
C CYS A 172 -26.11 13.61 28.98
N MET A 173 -26.59 14.18 27.84
CA MET A 173 -27.68 15.15 27.83
C MET A 173 -29.09 14.50 27.78
N PHE A 174 -29.18 13.27 27.34
CA PHE A 174 -30.45 12.56 27.11
C PHE A 174 -30.63 11.30 27.98
N ILE A 175 -30.01 11.30 29.17
CA ILE A 175 -30.29 10.33 30.24
C ILE A 175 -31.36 10.83 31.18
#